data_7cbf474ed652300151d63bd9732a1b3a
#
_entry.id   7cbf474ed652300151d63bd9732a1b3a
#
_cell.length_a   1.000
_cell.length_b   1.000
_cell.length_c   1.000
_cell.angle_alpha   90.00
_cell.angle_beta   90.00
_cell.angle_gamma   90.00
#
_symmetry.space_group_name_H-M   'P 1'
#
loop_
_entity.id
_entity.type
_entity.pdbx_description
1 polymer ?
#
loop_
_entity_poly.entity_id
_entity_poly.type
_entity_poly.pdbx_seq_one_letter_code
_entity_poly.pdbx_strand_id
1 'polypeptide(L)'
;MAFLEPSGLQGPSAYRAPGEGRSTRLALAGEIDPEVARYFLVSARCGCFMQAARSLNIKATLLRKRLAQLEEHLRHSLFTYQGNGLVLSRDGQQLQAQLIALAHERRLPVTEQPLIRLAVAEPILHDILGRDLIALLRRNASVRLEIISIDSPLSLQAVEVDVVLWLSDADAPVPGPSFVTEPPRALARLQYLPHIAKRYSRLTTRPDSVEDLDDYMLVQWQPDAQVGALQPWNRVVEQRLAAVVQVHAYSLMLEMIRCGACIGLLPHYMSSVDRGLVALPGLLAESMQRQVWLAVNAQEGDAQAVRMIVELIVSTFEGRREWFD
;
A
#
# COMPACT_ATOMS: atom_id res chain seq x y z
N MET A 1 12.33 76.49 -51.87
CA MET A 1 12.72 75.85 -53.15
C MET A 1 12.59 74.34 -53.02
N ALA A 2 11.56 73.92 -53.63
CA ALA A 2 11.42 73.01 -54.76
C ALA A 2 11.57 71.51 -54.34
N PHE A 3 10.42 70.88 -54.35
CA PHE A 3 9.95 69.83 -55.27
C PHE A 3 10.79 68.55 -55.30
N LEU A 4 10.27 67.34 -55.04
CA LEU A 4 9.34 66.56 -55.86
C LEU A 4 9.02 65.24 -55.11
N GLU A 5 7.78 64.79 -55.04
CA GLU A 5 7.29 63.44 -55.06
C GLU A 5 7.51 62.82 -56.47
N PRO A 6 7.28 61.50 -56.75
CA PRO A 6 6.21 60.63 -56.25
C PRO A 6 6.52 59.06 -56.28
N SER A 7 5.57 58.33 -55.70
CA SER A 7 4.98 57.07 -56.23
C SER A 7 5.68 55.73 -56.05
N GLY A 8 5.01 54.83 -55.39
CA GLY A 8 5.23 53.39 -55.45
C GLY A 8 4.26 52.60 -54.58
N LEU A 9 3.06 52.35 -55.08
CA LEU A 9 2.04 51.43 -54.58
C LEU A 9 2.60 50.00 -54.50
N GLN A 10 2.54 49.38 -53.33
CA GLN A 10 2.43 47.91 -53.22
C GLN A 10 1.44 47.56 -52.08
N GLY A 11 0.47 46.71 -52.43
CA GLY A 11 -0.70 46.39 -51.71
C GLY A 11 -0.54 45.52 -50.44
N PRO A 12 -1.60 45.29 -49.70
CA PRO A 12 -1.53 44.73 -48.35
C PRO A 12 -1.27 43.21 -48.39
N SER A 13 -0.19 42.82 -47.72
CA SER A 13 0.07 41.42 -47.35
C SER A 13 -0.96 41.02 -46.30
N ALA A 14 -1.76 40.03 -46.65
CA ALA A 14 -2.79 39.42 -45.79
C ALA A 14 -2.14 38.86 -44.51
N TYR A 15 -2.44 39.51 -43.40
CA TYR A 15 -2.19 38.96 -42.06
C TYR A 15 -3.14 37.76 -41.86
N ARG A 16 -2.62 36.57 -41.96
CA ARG A 16 -3.33 35.34 -41.65
C ARG A 16 -3.42 35.24 -40.12
N ALA A 17 -4.62 35.42 -39.58
CA ALA A 17 -4.89 35.31 -38.17
C ALA A 17 -4.55 33.90 -37.61
N PRO A 18 -3.90 33.79 -36.44
CA PRO A 18 -3.59 32.49 -35.82
C PRO A 18 -4.77 31.98 -34.99
N GLY A 19 -5.94 31.79 -35.60
CA GLY A 19 -7.16 31.42 -34.87
C GLY A 19 -7.74 30.05 -35.28
N GLU A 20 -7.49 29.61 -36.50
CA GLU A 20 -8.20 28.43 -37.04
C GLU A 20 -7.61 27.09 -36.61
N GLY A 21 -6.34 27.03 -36.19
CA GLY A 21 -5.69 25.78 -35.74
C GLY A 21 -6.08 25.29 -34.36
N ARG A 22 -6.60 26.15 -33.48
CA ARG A 22 -7.02 25.79 -32.12
C ARG A 22 -8.39 25.14 -32.08
N SER A 23 -9.33 25.63 -32.87
CA SER A 23 -10.72 25.16 -32.89
C SER A 23 -10.84 23.73 -33.47
N THR A 24 -10.09 23.44 -34.54
CA THR A 24 -10.10 22.11 -35.18
C THR A 24 -9.47 21.04 -34.32
N ARG A 25 -8.45 21.37 -33.51
CA ARG A 25 -7.78 20.42 -32.61
C ARG A 25 -8.58 20.08 -31.36
N LEU A 26 -9.36 21.03 -30.84
CA LEU A 26 -10.31 20.79 -29.73
C LEU A 26 -11.47 19.86 -30.15
N ALA A 27 -11.92 19.95 -31.40
CA ALA A 27 -12.94 19.06 -31.95
C ALA A 27 -12.44 17.60 -32.00
N LEU A 28 -11.21 17.38 -32.45
CA LEU A 28 -10.62 16.03 -32.55
C LEU A 28 -10.44 15.34 -31.19
N ALA A 29 -10.10 16.06 -30.13
CA ALA A 29 -9.99 15.48 -28.78
C ALA A 29 -11.35 15.05 -28.20
N GLY A 30 -12.44 15.71 -28.61
CA GLY A 30 -13.81 15.36 -28.23
C GLY A 30 -14.38 14.15 -28.95
N GLU A 31 -13.78 13.71 -30.06
CA GLU A 31 -14.19 12.56 -30.87
C GLU A 31 -13.44 11.27 -30.50
N ILE A 32 -12.41 11.37 -29.66
CA ILE A 32 -11.65 10.19 -29.19
C ILE A 32 -12.51 9.37 -28.26
N ASP A 33 -12.57 8.07 -28.53
CA ASP A 33 -13.21 7.09 -27.64
C ASP A 33 -12.70 7.25 -26.20
N PRO A 34 -13.59 7.39 -25.20
CA PRO A 34 -13.19 7.56 -23.80
C PRO A 34 -12.25 6.46 -23.28
N GLU A 35 -12.39 5.22 -23.74
CA GLU A 35 -11.53 4.11 -23.38
C GLU A 35 -10.12 4.30 -23.96
N VAL A 36 -10.02 4.73 -25.22
CA VAL A 36 -8.73 5.00 -25.89
C VAL A 36 -8.05 6.22 -25.26
N ALA A 37 -8.81 7.25 -24.91
CA ALA A 37 -8.30 8.41 -24.17
C ALA A 37 -7.73 7.99 -22.80
N ARG A 38 -8.41 7.10 -22.09
CA ARG A 38 -7.91 6.51 -20.84
C ARG A 38 -6.62 5.72 -21.06
N TYR A 39 -6.54 4.92 -22.11
CA TYR A 39 -5.33 4.16 -22.45
C TYR A 39 -4.15 5.08 -22.69
N PHE A 40 -4.36 6.16 -23.43
CA PHE A 40 -3.35 7.17 -23.69
C PHE A 40 -2.86 7.86 -22.40
N LEU A 41 -3.78 8.37 -21.58
CA LEU A 41 -3.45 9.08 -20.34
C LEU A 41 -2.70 8.20 -19.33
N VAL A 42 -3.11 6.93 -19.19
CA VAL A 42 -2.43 5.98 -18.30
C VAL A 42 -1.04 5.64 -18.84
N SER A 43 -0.89 5.47 -20.16
CA SER A 43 0.43 5.19 -20.77
C SER A 43 1.39 6.37 -20.62
N ALA A 44 0.90 7.59 -20.77
CA ALA A 44 1.67 8.81 -20.55
C ALA A 44 2.16 8.94 -19.10
N ARG A 45 1.31 8.60 -18.14
CA ARG A 45 1.65 8.63 -16.70
C ARG A 45 2.66 7.55 -16.31
N CYS A 46 2.51 6.34 -16.84
CA CYS A 46 3.36 5.20 -16.47
C CYS A 46 4.74 5.23 -17.13
N GLY A 47 4.94 5.96 -18.23
CA GLY A 47 6.22 6.00 -18.96
C GLY A 47 6.70 4.64 -19.50
N CYS A 48 5.84 3.61 -19.48
CA CYS A 48 6.14 2.26 -19.95
C CYS A 48 4.85 1.50 -20.30
N PHE A 49 4.78 0.94 -21.50
CA PHE A 49 3.61 0.18 -21.96
C PHE A 49 3.30 -1.06 -21.12
N MET A 50 4.31 -1.74 -20.61
CA MET A 50 4.11 -2.91 -19.75
C MET A 50 3.43 -2.54 -18.43
N GLN A 51 3.88 -1.44 -17.84
CA GLN A 51 3.31 -0.93 -16.59
C GLN A 51 1.90 -0.38 -16.82
N ALA A 52 1.67 0.36 -17.90
CA ALA A 52 0.36 0.87 -18.28
C ALA A 52 -0.64 -0.28 -18.55
N ALA A 53 -0.23 -1.31 -19.27
CA ALA A 53 -1.06 -2.48 -19.54
C ALA A 53 -1.47 -3.23 -18.27
N ARG A 54 -0.54 -3.37 -17.31
CA ARG A 54 -0.85 -3.91 -15.97
C ARG A 54 -1.84 -3.03 -15.22
N SER A 55 -1.65 -1.71 -15.26
CA SER A 55 -2.53 -0.73 -14.64
C SER A 55 -3.95 -0.76 -15.21
N LEU A 56 -4.08 -1.06 -16.49
CA LEU A 56 -5.36 -1.14 -17.21
C LEU A 56 -5.97 -2.53 -17.20
N ASN A 57 -5.29 -3.53 -16.63
CA ASN A 57 -5.66 -4.95 -16.65
C ASN A 57 -5.92 -5.50 -18.05
N ILE A 58 -5.08 -5.11 -19.03
CA ILE A 58 -5.17 -5.56 -20.43
C ILE A 58 -3.81 -6.11 -20.90
N LYS A 59 -3.83 -6.82 -22.04
CA LYS A 59 -2.58 -7.29 -22.65
C LYS A 59 -1.80 -6.10 -23.26
N ALA A 60 -0.49 -6.05 -23.06
CA ALA A 60 0.36 -4.99 -23.58
C ALA A 60 0.32 -4.89 -25.13
N THR A 61 0.08 -6.00 -25.81
CA THR A 61 -0.12 -6.05 -27.27
C THR A 61 -1.39 -5.34 -27.70
N LEU A 62 -2.48 -5.49 -26.93
CA LEU A 62 -3.74 -4.80 -27.19
C LEU A 62 -3.59 -3.30 -26.95
N LEU A 63 -2.96 -2.90 -25.83
CA LEU A 63 -2.68 -1.49 -25.52
C LEU A 63 -1.90 -0.82 -26.66
N ARG A 64 -0.79 -1.43 -27.09
CA ARG A 64 0.04 -0.91 -28.21
C ARG A 64 -0.77 -0.78 -29.49
N LYS A 65 -1.57 -1.78 -29.83
CA LYS A 65 -2.43 -1.75 -31.03
C LYS A 65 -3.41 -0.60 -30.98
N ARG A 66 -4.09 -0.38 -29.84
CA ARG A 66 -5.08 0.70 -29.69
C ARG A 66 -4.44 2.09 -29.75
N LEU A 67 -3.25 2.25 -29.16
CA LEU A 67 -2.50 3.51 -29.21
C LEU A 67 -1.92 3.79 -30.62
N ALA A 68 -1.42 2.77 -31.32
CA ALA A 68 -1.00 2.92 -32.71
C ALA A 68 -2.17 3.32 -33.64
N GLN A 69 -3.37 2.75 -33.44
CA GLN A 69 -4.57 3.16 -34.17
C GLN A 69 -4.93 4.62 -33.88
N LEU A 70 -4.77 5.09 -32.62
CA LEU A 70 -4.98 6.49 -32.27
C LEU A 70 -3.97 7.42 -32.96
N GLU A 71 -2.68 7.07 -32.97
CA GLU A 71 -1.64 7.81 -33.67
C GLU A 71 -1.88 7.90 -35.18
N GLU A 72 -2.31 6.79 -35.78
CA GLU A 72 -2.70 6.71 -37.20
C GLU A 72 -3.92 7.60 -37.51
N HIS A 73 -4.96 7.54 -36.66
CA HIS A 73 -6.15 8.37 -36.80
C HIS A 73 -5.86 9.87 -36.69
N LEU A 74 -4.97 10.23 -35.75
CA LEU A 74 -4.55 11.62 -35.56
C LEU A 74 -3.47 12.07 -36.54
N ARG A 75 -2.85 11.14 -37.27
CA ARG A 75 -1.70 11.34 -38.16
C ARG A 75 -0.51 12.01 -37.44
N HIS A 76 -0.37 11.78 -36.15
CA HIS A 76 0.70 12.31 -35.30
C HIS A 76 1.22 11.24 -34.37
N SER A 77 2.54 11.18 -34.21
CA SER A 77 3.15 10.32 -33.21
C SER A 77 2.99 10.96 -31.81
N LEU A 78 2.36 10.26 -30.90
CA LEU A 78 2.08 10.74 -29.55
C LEU A 78 3.17 10.39 -28.56
N PHE A 79 3.93 9.33 -28.87
CA PHE A 79 4.99 8.82 -28.01
C PHE A 79 6.32 8.75 -28.75
N THR A 80 7.40 8.96 -28.00
CA THR A 80 8.79 8.74 -28.44
C THR A 80 9.50 7.87 -27.41
N TYR A 81 10.52 7.12 -27.88
CA TYR A 81 11.35 6.31 -27.00
C TYR A 81 12.62 7.08 -26.62
N GLN A 82 12.89 7.20 -25.32
CA GLN A 82 14.16 7.72 -24.82
C GLN A 82 14.78 6.69 -23.87
N GLY A 83 15.87 6.06 -24.28
CA GLY A 83 16.46 4.95 -23.54
C GLY A 83 15.44 3.79 -23.38
N ASN A 84 15.19 3.37 -22.15
CA ASN A 84 14.20 2.32 -21.82
C ASN A 84 12.80 2.87 -21.49
N GLY A 85 12.57 4.17 -21.61
CA GLY A 85 11.32 4.85 -21.23
C GLY A 85 10.49 5.31 -22.41
N LEU A 86 9.20 5.44 -22.19
CA LEU A 86 8.20 6.01 -23.08
C LEU A 86 7.96 7.47 -22.67
N VAL A 87 8.19 8.40 -23.58
CA VAL A 87 8.01 9.83 -23.34
C VAL A 87 6.98 10.38 -24.33
N LEU A 88 6.18 11.35 -23.92
CA LEU A 88 5.27 12.03 -24.82
C LEU A 88 6.01 12.90 -25.84
N SER A 89 5.61 12.81 -27.10
CA SER A 89 5.98 13.79 -28.12
C SER A 89 5.37 15.16 -27.81
N ARG A 90 5.72 16.18 -28.58
CA ARG A 90 5.10 17.50 -28.49
C ARG A 90 3.58 17.42 -28.73
N ASP A 91 3.14 16.65 -29.72
CA ASP A 91 1.73 16.43 -30.03
C ASP A 91 1.04 15.60 -28.93
N GLY A 92 1.73 14.62 -28.36
CA GLY A 92 1.26 13.86 -27.20
C GLY A 92 1.05 14.75 -25.97
N GLN A 93 1.94 15.68 -25.67
CA GLN A 93 1.77 16.65 -24.59
C GLN A 93 0.56 17.57 -24.81
N GLN A 94 0.36 18.03 -26.04
CA GLN A 94 -0.82 18.83 -26.40
C GLN A 94 -2.12 18.05 -26.25
N LEU A 95 -2.15 16.81 -26.74
CA LEU A 95 -3.33 15.95 -26.59
C LEU A 95 -3.62 15.67 -25.11
N GLN A 96 -2.61 15.42 -24.30
CA GLN A 96 -2.76 15.23 -22.86
C GLN A 96 -3.40 16.44 -22.20
N ALA A 97 -2.90 17.64 -22.49
CA ALA A 97 -3.46 18.88 -21.94
C ALA A 97 -4.92 19.10 -22.39
N GLN A 98 -5.26 18.79 -23.64
CA GLN A 98 -6.61 18.89 -24.17
C GLN A 98 -7.57 17.90 -23.51
N LEU A 99 -7.17 16.64 -23.35
CA LEU A 99 -8.00 15.62 -22.72
C LEU A 99 -8.24 15.94 -21.24
N ILE A 100 -7.24 16.47 -20.53
CA ILE A 100 -7.38 16.93 -19.15
C ILE A 100 -8.35 18.13 -19.09
N ALA A 101 -8.21 19.11 -19.98
CA ALA A 101 -9.12 20.27 -20.04
C ALA A 101 -10.57 19.85 -20.32
N LEU A 102 -10.79 18.96 -21.31
CA LEU A 102 -12.11 18.42 -21.64
C LEU A 102 -12.71 17.61 -20.47
N ALA A 103 -11.91 16.90 -19.72
CA ALA A 103 -12.36 16.20 -18.52
C ALA A 103 -12.84 17.19 -17.45
N HIS A 104 -12.18 18.34 -17.30
CA HIS A 104 -12.61 19.41 -16.40
C HIS A 104 -13.90 20.11 -16.90
N GLU A 105 -14.00 20.42 -18.19
CA GLU A 105 -15.18 21.09 -18.75
C GLU A 105 -16.44 20.21 -18.75
N ARG A 106 -16.29 18.92 -19.06
CA ARG A 106 -17.43 17.99 -19.10
C ARG A 106 -17.86 17.49 -17.73
N ARG A 107 -17.23 17.92 -16.63
CA ARG A 107 -17.44 17.32 -15.31
C ARG A 107 -17.49 15.77 -15.37
N LEU A 108 -16.85 15.20 -16.37
CA LEU A 108 -16.51 13.79 -16.30
C LEU A 108 -15.58 13.71 -15.11
N PRO A 109 -15.92 12.98 -14.05
CA PRO A 109 -14.97 12.82 -12.98
C PRO A 109 -13.72 12.25 -13.67
N VAL A 110 -12.63 13.03 -13.73
CA VAL A 110 -11.32 12.41 -13.60
C VAL A 110 -11.53 11.66 -12.32
N THR A 111 -11.76 10.37 -12.42
CA THR A 111 -11.99 9.55 -11.24
C THR A 111 -10.68 9.68 -10.48
N GLU A 112 -10.63 10.69 -9.60
CA GLU A 112 -9.63 10.70 -8.55
C GLU A 112 -9.86 9.34 -7.91
N GLN A 113 -8.87 8.49 -8.11
CA GLN A 113 -8.97 7.15 -7.57
C GLN A 113 -9.14 7.33 -6.08
N PRO A 114 -10.20 6.80 -5.49
CA PRO A 114 -10.46 7.02 -4.09
C PRO A 114 -9.22 6.61 -3.30
N LEU A 115 -8.76 7.48 -2.44
CA LEU A 115 -7.72 7.15 -1.48
C LEU A 115 -8.33 6.18 -0.48
N ILE A 116 -7.82 4.96 -0.41
CA ILE A 116 -8.21 3.99 0.61
C ILE A 116 -7.28 4.16 1.79
N ARG A 117 -7.84 4.39 2.97
CA ARG A 117 -7.12 4.45 4.23
C ARG A 117 -7.25 3.12 4.95
N LEU A 118 -6.14 2.44 5.11
CA LEU A 118 -6.04 1.15 5.77
C LEU A 118 -5.22 1.29 7.06
N ALA A 119 -5.86 1.17 8.21
CA ALA A 119 -5.19 1.13 9.49
C ALA A 119 -4.91 -0.33 9.90
N VAL A 120 -3.67 -0.66 10.25
CA VAL A 120 -3.25 -2.03 10.52
C VAL A 120 -2.30 -2.09 11.70
N ALA A 121 -2.50 -3.06 12.60
CA ALA A 121 -1.52 -3.38 13.62
C ALA A 121 -0.18 -3.80 12.98
N GLU A 122 0.92 -3.22 13.43
CA GLU A 122 2.24 -3.35 12.81
C GLU A 122 2.69 -4.81 12.61
N PRO A 123 2.51 -5.75 13.56
CA PRO A 123 2.84 -7.17 13.34
C PRO A 123 2.04 -7.79 12.19
N ILE A 124 0.75 -7.48 12.07
CA ILE A 124 -0.10 -8.01 10.99
C ILE A 124 0.38 -7.48 9.64
N LEU A 125 0.66 -6.19 9.55
CA LEU A 125 1.16 -5.57 8.33
C LEU A 125 2.50 -6.19 7.90
N HIS A 126 3.45 -6.25 8.84
CA HIS A 126 4.81 -6.67 8.56
C HIS A 126 4.89 -8.15 8.19
N ASP A 127 4.25 -9.03 8.97
CA ASP A 127 4.45 -10.46 8.88
C ASP A 127 3.46 -11.15 7.92
N ILE A 128 2.22 -10.67 7.87
CA ILE A 128 1.12 -11.35 7.19
C ILE A 128 0.76 -10.67 5.88
N LEU A 129 0.41 -9.37 5.90
CA LEU A 129 -0.21 -8.69 4.77
C LEU A 129 0.76 -8.03 3.79
N GLY A 130 1.95 -7.64 4.24
CA GLY A 130 2.83 -6.76 3.46
C GLY A 130 3.15 -7.29 2.06
N ARG A 131 3.44 -8.59 1.92
CA ARG A 131 3.73 -9.22 0.62
C ARG A 131 2.53 -9.22 -0.31
N ASP A 132 1.34 -9.49 0.20
CA ASP A 132 0.11 -9.56 -0.59
C ASP A 132 -0.37 -8.17 -1.01
N LEU A 133 -0.22 -7.17 -0.14
CA LEU A 133 -0.45 -5.75 -0.49
C LEU A 133 0.50 -5.28 -1.60
N ILE A 134 1.79 -5.60 -1.51
CA ILE A 134 2.76 -5.29 -2.57
C ILE A 134 2.36 -5.99 -3.88
N ALA A 135 1.95 -7.26 -3.82
CA ALA A 135 1.50 -8.00 -5.00
C ALA A 135 0.22 -7.40 -5.61
N LEU A 136 -0.72 -6.94 -4.79
CA LEU A 136 -1.92 -6.22 -5.23
C LEU A 136 -1.55 -4.92 -5.95
N LEU A 137 -0.72 -4.07 -5.33
CA LEU A 137 -0.31 -2.80 -5.89
C LEU A 137 0.47 -2.96 -7.20
N ARG A 138 1.27 -4.02 -7.34
CA ARG A 138 1.96 -4.35 -8.60
C ARG A 138 0.99 -4.74 -9.73
N ARG A 139 -0.13 -5.38 -9.40
CA ARG A 139 -1.15 -5.78 -10.38
C ARG A 139 -2.11 -4.64 -10.70
N ASN A 140 -2.36 -3.77 -9.73
CA ASN A 140 -3.37 -2.72 -9.82
C ASN A 140 -2.78 -1.36 -9.45
N ALA A 141 -2.09 -0.73 -10.43
CA ALA A 141 -1.47 0.58 -10.23
C ALA A 141 -2.50 1.74 -10.10
N SER A 142 -3.79 1.43 -10.18
CA SER A 142 -4.86 2.43 -10.04
C SER A 142 -5.37 2.58 -8.59
N VAL A 143 -4.86 1.79 -7.64
CA VAL A 143 -5.20 1.93 -6.22
C VAL A 143 -4.32 3.00 -5.58
N ARG A 144 -4.92 3.97 -4.90
CA ARG A 144 -4.24 4.87 -3.96
C ARG A 144 -4.50 4.34 -2.56
N LEU A 145 -3.45 3.94 -1.87
CA LEU A 145 -3.54 3.34 -0.54
C LEU A 145 -2.67 4.14 0.43
N GLU A 146 -3.27 4.58 1.51
CA GLU A 146 -2.59 5.11 2.69
C GLU A 146 -2.63 4.03 3.78
N ILE A 147 -1.46 3.63 4.28
CA ILE A 147 -1.35 2.63 5.33
C ILE A 147 -0.95 3.34 6.62
N ILE A 148 -1.75 3.14 7.66
CA ILE A 148 -1.57 3.75 8.97
C ILE A 148 -1.28 2.64 9.97
N SER A 149 -0.16 2.74 10.67
CA SER A 149 0.19 1.77 11.72
C SER A 149 -0.61 2.04 12.99
N ILE A 150 -1.16 0.98 13.58
CA ILE A 150 -1.84 1.00 14.88
C ILE A 150 -0.97 0.23 15.87
N ASP A 151 -0.58 0.87 16.94
CA ASP A 151 0.25 0.31 18.01
C ASP A 151 -0.49 0.15 19.34
N SER A 152 -1.62 0.84 19.50
CA SER A 152 -2.37 0.85 20.77
C SER A 152 -3.87 1.00 20.55
N PRO A 153 -4.71 0.67 21.57
CA PRO A 153 -6.15 0.97 21.54
C PRO A 153 -6.47 2.46 21.40
N LEU A 154 -5.59 3.34 21.88
CA LEU A 154 -5.77 4.79 21.76
C LEU A 154 -5.57 5.25 20.31
N SER A 155 -4.55 4.72 19.62
CA SER A 155 -4.34 5.01 18.20
C SER A 155 -5.50 4.47 17.34
N LEU A 156 -6.09 3.33 17.71
CA LEU A 156 -7.30 2.82 17.06
C LEU A 156 -8.49 3.79 17.16
N GLN A 157 -8.67 4.44 18.32
CA GLN A 157 -9.75 5.38 18.53
C GLN A 157 -9.53 6.75 17.87
N ALA A 158 -8.28 7.10 17.61
CA ALA A 158 -7.90 8.40 17.04
C ALA A 158 -7.96 8.45 15.49
N VAL A 159 -8.19 7.31 14.84
CA VAL A 159 -8.08 7.17 13.38
C VAL A 159 -9.46 6.98 12.75
N GLU A 160 -9.76 7.79 11.73
CA GLU A 160 -10.91 7.57 10.85
C GLU A 160 -10.40 7.05 9.50
N VAL A 161 -10.77 5.81 9.17
CA VAL A 161 -10.25 5.06 8.03
C VAL A 161 -11.35 4.21 7.38
N ASP A 162 -11.07 3.70 6.17
CA ASP A 162 -12.02 2.86 5.45
C ASP A 162 -11.99 1.41 5.92
N VAL A 163 -10.80 0.91 6.23
CA VAL A 163 -10.59 -0.47 6.71
C VAL A 163 -9.62 -0.46 7.88
N VAL A 164 -9.93 -1.22 8.91
CA VAL A 164 -9.09 -1.33 10.10
C VAL A 164 -8.86 -2.78 10.52
N LEU A 165 -7.59 -3.12 10.82
CA LEU A 165 -7.19 -4.39 11.42
C LEU A 165 -6.44 -4.14 12.72
N TRP A 166 -6.92 -4.71 13.80
CA TRP A 166 -6.29 -4.54 15.11
C TRP A 166 -6.23 -5.84 15.90
N LEU A 167 -5.48 -5.79 16.99
CA LEU A 167 -5.32 -6.87 17.95
C LEU A 167 -6.03 -6.50 19.26
N SER A 168 -6.80 -7.42 19.80
CA SER A 168 -7.33 -7.34 21.17
C SER A 168 -6.89 -8.55 21.98
N ASP A 169 -7.03 -8.49 23.27
CA ASP A 169 -6.93 -9.67 24.13
C ASP A 169 -8.06 -10.64 23.77
N ALA A 170 -7.76 -11.94 23.72
CA ALA A 170 -8.70 -12.94 23.21
C ALA A 170 -10.00 -13.02 23.99
N ASP A 171 -9.94 -12.77 25.30
CA ASP A 171 -11.06 -12.91 26.24
C ASP A 171 -11.64 -11.55 26.69
N ALA A 172 -11.14 -10.43 26.15
CA ALA A 172 -11.62 -9.10 26.49
C ALA A 172 -12.75 -8.63 25.55
N PRO A 173 -13.61 -7.69 26.01
CA PRO A 173 -14.53 -7.01 25.12
C PRO A 173 -13.79 -6.37 23.96
N VAL A 174 -14.34 -6.50 22.75
CA VAL A 174 -13.71 -5.97 21.53
C VAL A 174 -13.66 -4.44 21.60
N PRO A 175 -12.50 -3.82 21.75
CA PRO A 175 -12.40 -2.37 21.56
C PRO A 175 -12.64 -2.07 20.08
N GLY A 176 -13.69 -1.31 19.78
CA GLY A 176 -13.97 -0.88 18.42
C GLY A 176 -13.31 0.46 18.10
N PRO A 177 -13.18 0.80 16.81
CA PRO A 177 -12.84 2.15 16.37
C PRO A 177 -13.93 3.15 16.81
N SER A 178 -13.59 4.45 16.81
CA SER A 178 -14.53 5.51 17.22
C SER A 178 -15.61 5.84 16.18
N PHE A 179 -15.44 5.38 14.95
CA PHE A 179 -16.37 5.60 13.84
C PHE A 179 -17.33 4.41 13.66
N VAL A 180 -18.44 4.64 12.96
CA VAL A 180 -19.45 3.61 12.71
C VAL A 180 -18.89 2.57 11.72
N THR A 181 -18.86 1.31 12.15
CA THR A 181 -18.38 0.19 11.31
C THR A 181 -19.48 -0.83 11.06
N GLU A 182 -19.28 -1.63 10.01
CA GLU A 182 -19.92 -2.93 9.93
C GLU A 182 -19.51 -3.79 11.15
N PRO A 183 -20.29 -4.82 11.51
CA PRO A 183 -19.93 -5.71 12.62
C PRO A 183 -18.51 -6.25 12.46
N PRO A 184 -17.62 -6.09 13.46
CA PRO A 184 -16.24 -6.56 13.36
C PRO A 184 -16.20 -8.08 13.14
N ARG A 185 -15.32 -8.50 12.21
CA ARG A 185 -15.08 -9.91 11.89
C ARG A 185 -13.81 -10.40 12.57
N ALA A 186 -13.90 -11.47 13.33
CA ALA A 186 -12.74 -12.20 13.83
C ALA A 186 -12.05 -12.93 12.67
N LEU A 187 -10.74 -12.72 12.47
CA LEU A 187 -9.96 -13.35 11.41
C LEU A 187 -9.12 -14.51 11.91
N ALA A 188 -8.38 -14.32 13.00
CA ALA A 188 -7.46 -15.31 13.53
C ALA A 188 -7.20 -15.08 15.01
N ARG A 189 -6.87 -16.15 15.74
CA ARG A 189 -6.34 -16.10 17.09
C ARG A 189 -4.83 -16.35 17.03
N LEU A 190 -4.04 -15.44 17.58
CA LEU A 190 -2.59 -15.49 17.55
C LEU A 190 -2.07 -15.94 18.91
N GLN A 191 -1.36 -17.06 18.96
CA GLN A 191 -0.61 -17.47 20.13
C GLN A 191 0.75 -16.80 20.14
N TYR A 192 1.19 -16.29 21.28
CA TYR A 192 2.49 -15.65 21.46
C TYR A 192 3.41 -16.55 22.27
N LEU A 193 4.66 -16.67 21.80
CA LEU A 193 5.72 -17.43 22.46
C LEU A 193 7.03 -16.65 22.44
N PRO A 194 7.92 -16.82 23.44
CA PRO A 194 9.28 -16.35 23.34
C PRO A 194 10.02 -16.99 22.15
N HIS A 195 10.82 -16.21 21.45
CA HIS A 195 11.60 -16.66 20.28
C HIS A 195 13.07 -16.30 20.42
N ILE A 196 13.90 -17.16 19.88
CA ILE A 196 15.36 -17.00 19.79
C ILE A 196 15.83 -17.26 18.36
N ALA A 197 16.99 -16.72 17.97
CA ALA A 197 17.61 -17.07 16.70
C ALA A 197 18.09 -18.53 16.69
N LYS A 198 17.77 -19.24 15.63
CA LYS A 198 18.11 -20.66 15.45
C LYS A 198 19.60 -20.97 15.61
N ARG A 199 20.48 -20.06 15.17
CA ARG A 199 21.93 -20.20 15.30
C ARG A 199 22.39 -20.26 16.77
N TYR A 200 21.73 -19.53 17.65
CA TYR A 200 22.03 -19.52 19.08
C TYR A 200 21.58 -20.78 19.77
N SER A 201 20.44 -21.33 19.34
CA SER A 201 19.93 -22.59 19.90
C SER A 201 20.81 -23.82 19.61
N ARG A 202 21.86 -23.68 18.78
CA ARG A 202 22.84 -24.76 18.50
C ARG A 202 24.13 -24.61 19.30
N LEU A 203 24.46 -23.39 19.77
CA LEU A 203 25.72 -23.11 20.44
C LEU A 203 25.61 -23.12 21.97
N THR A 204 24.40 -22.92 22.48
CA THR A 204 24.07 -22.89 23.91
C THR A 204 22.89 -23.82 24.17
N THR A 205 22.78 -24.30 25.39
CA THR A 205 21.58 -25.00 25.86
C THR A 205 20.41 -24.05 25.76
N ARG A 206 19.33 -24.43 25.11
CA ARG A 206 18.11 -23.63 25.05
C ARG A 206 17.62 -23.37 26.48
N PRO A 207 17.11 -22.15 26.76
CA PRO A 207 16.44 -21.95 28.04
C PRO A 207 15.17 -22.79 28.10
N ASP A 208 15.09 -23.65 29.11
CA ASP A 208 13.96 -24.56 29.37
C ASP A 208 13.09 -24.04 30.52
N SER A 209 13.60 -23.03 31.26
CA SER A 209 12.93 -22.38 32.39
C SER A 209 13.05 -20.87 32.34
N VAL A 210 12.26 -20.18 33.15
CA VAL A 210 12.34 -18.70 33.26
C VAL A 210 13.66 -18.27 33.86
N GLU A 211 14.24 -19.07 34.78
CA GLU A 211 15.51 -18.83 35.43
C GLU A 211 16.68 -18.82 34.42
N ASP A 212 16.60 -19.73 33.42
CA ASP A 212 17.64 -19.82 32.38
C ASP A 212 17.67 -18.53 31.50
N LEU A 213 16.60 -17.77 31.49
CA LEU A 213 16.58 -16.49 30.77
C LEU A 213 17.57 -15.48 31.35
N ASP A 214 18.07 -15.67 32.58
CA ASP A 214 19.01 -14.73 33.21
C ASP A 214 20.32 -14.59 32.45
N ASP A 215 20.69 -15.61 31.68
CA ASP A 215 21.87 -15.59 30.82
C ASP A 215 21.65 -14.87 29.48
N TYR A 216 20.43 -14.41 29.20
CA TYR A 216 20.07 -13.83 27.91
C TYR A 216 19.59 -12.39 28.04
N MET A 217 19.88 -11.59 27.02
CA MET A 217 19.24 -10.29 26.85
C MET A 217 17.81 -10.46 26.36
N LEU A 218 16.86 -9.73 26.94
CA LEU A 218 15.47 -9.72 26.51
C LEU A 218 15.18 -8.47 25.70
N VAL A 219 14.32 -8.59 24.69
CA VAL A 219 13.78 -7.45 23.96
C VAL A 219 12.27 -7.40 24.09
N GLN A 220 11.72 -6.23 24.36
CA GLN A 220 10.30 -5.97 24.47
C GLN A 220 9.89 -4.89 23.48
N TRP A 221 8.85 -5.18 22.69
CA TRP A 221 8.18 -4.15 21.92
C TRP A 221 7.28 -3.34 22.84
N GLN A 222 7.54 -2.03 22.91
CA GLN A 222 6.92 -1.14 23.89
C GLN A 222 5.37 -1.15 23.86
N PRO A 223 4.68 -1.21 22.70
CA PRO A 223 3.23 -1.35 22.68
C PRO A 223 2.69 -2.61 23.36
N ASP A 224 3.45 -3.69 23.41
CA ASP A 224 3.03 -4.94 24.07
C ASP A 224 3.23 -4.91 25.61
N ALA A 225 3.98 -3.96 26.15
CA ALA A 225 4.32 -3.88 27.58
C ALA A 225 3.09 -3.78 28.50
N GLN A 226 1.99 -3.20 28.02
CA GLN A 226 0.76 -3.02 28.82
C GLN A 226 -0.40 -3.91 28.37
N VAL A 227 -0.17 -4.85 27.47
CA VAL A 227 -1.18 -5.77 26.97
C VAL A 227 -1.46 -6.85 28.02
N GLY A 228 -2.71 -6.93 28.50
CA GLY A 228 -3.11 -7.87 29.55
C GLY A 228 -2.87 -9.32 29.19
N ALA A 229 -3.20 -9.72 27.96
CA ALA A 229 -2.98 -11.07 27.47
C ALA A 229 -1.49 -11.48 27.41
N LEU A 230 -0.55 -10.53 27.46
CA LEU A 230 0.90 -10.76 27.41
C LEU A 230 1.57 -10.61 28.78
N GLN A 231 0.81 -10.49 29.85
CA GLN A 231 1.28 -10.32 31.23
C GLN A 231 2.30 -11.39 31.67
N PRO A 232 2.17 -12.69 31.31
CA PRO A 232 3.18 -13.66 31.70
C PRO A 232 4.59 -13.31 31.25
N TRP A 233 4.76 -12.82 30.02
CA TRP A 233 6.03 -12.31 29.50
C TRP A 233 6.41 -10.95 30.11
N ASN A 234 5.46 -10.04 30.22
CA ASN A 234 5.71 -8.68 30.74
C ASN A 234 6.24 -8.74 32.17
N ARG A 235 5.73 -9.63 33.02
CA ARG A 235 6.26 -9.84 34.37
C ARG A 235 7.72 -10.29 34.36
N VAL A 236 8.11 -11.18 33.46
CA VAL A 236 9.50 -11.63 33.33
C VAL A 236 10.41 -10.46 32.98
N VAL A 237 9.97 -9.62 32.05
CA VAL A 237 10.74 -8.41 31.64
C VAL A 237 10.81 -7.39 32.76
N GLU A 238 9.70 -7.12 33.47
CA GLU A 238 9.61 -6.14 34.58
C GLU A 238 10.46 -6.53 35.79
N GLN A 239 10.57 -7.82 36.06
CA GLN A 239 11.40 -8.33 37.19
C GLN A 239 12.90 -8.21 36.95
N ARG A 240 13.31 -7.95 35.73
CA ARG A 240 14.71 -7.80 35.34
C ARG A 240 15.27 -6.44 35.71
N LEU A 241 16.40 -6.43 36.39
CA LEU A 241 17.15 -5.22 36.73
C LEU A 241 18.09 -4.78 35.61
N ALA A 242 18.46 -5.68 34.71
CA ALA A 242 19.42 -5.45 33.63
C ALA A 242 19.12 -6.37 32.44
N ALA A 243 19.88 -6.20 31.34
CA ALA A 243 19.79 -7.01 30.14
C ALA A 243 18.38 -7.01 29.47
N VAL A 244 17.69 -5.87 29.51
CA VAL A 244 16.44 -5.61 28.83
C VAL A 244 16.60 -4.46 27.86
N VAL A 245 16.10 -4.65 26.62
CA VAL A 245 16.01 -3.59 25.62
C VAL A 245 14.54 -3.36 25.27
N GLN A 246 14.07 -2.14 25.44
CA GLN A 246 12.73 -1.74 25.01
C GLN A 246 12.82 -0.98 23.69
N VAL A 247 12.00 -1.36 22.72
CA VAL A 247 11.99 -0.76 21.38
C VAL A 247 10.57 -0.38 20.97
N HIS A 248 10.44 0.73 20.23
CA HIS A 248 9.17 1.18 19.69
C HIS A 248 8.89 0.65 18.27
N ALA A 249 9.93 0.32 17.50
CA ALA A 249 9.80 -0.21 16.17
C ALA A 249 9.77 -1.75 16.20
N TYR A 250 8.68 -2.35 15.72
CA TYR A 250 8.52 -3.81 15.61
C TYR A 250 9.62 -4.45 14.76
N SER A 251 9.96 -3.81 13.65
CA SER A 251 11.04 -4.28 12.77
C SER A 251 12.41 -4.36 13.46
N LEU A 252 12.71 -3.42 14.36
CA LEU A 252 13.97 -3.44 15.14
C LEU A 252 13.96 -4.60 16.13
N MET A 253 12.84 -4.86 16.82
CA MET A 253 12.72 -6.02 17.70
C MET A 253 13.00 -7.32 16.94
N LEU A 254 12.37 -7.50 15.78
CA LEU A 254 12.59 -8.68 14.93
C LEU A 254 14.07 -8.83 14.54
N GLU A 255 14.73 -7.75 14.15
CA GLU A 255 16.12 -7.78 13.75
C GLU A 255 17.04 -8.14 14.93
N MET A 256 16.78 -7.64 16.13
CA MET A 256 17.52 -7.99 17.34
C MET A 256 17.41 -9.49 17.68
N ILE A 257 16.21 -10.07 17.53
CA ILE A 257 16.00 -11.50 17.73
C ILE A 257 16.71 -12.29 16.62
N ARG A 258 16.56 -11.91 15.34
CA ARG A 258 17.20 -12.55 14.18
C ARG A 258 18.72 -12.56 14.28
N CYS A 259 19.28 -11.43 14.71
CA CYS A 259 20.73 -11.32 14.95
C CYS A 259 21.20 -12.13 16.14
N GLY A 260 20.30 -12.74 16.91
CA GLY A 260 20.63 -13.52 18.09
C GLY A 260 21.14 -12.69 19.26
N ALA A 261 20.87 -11.39 19.26
CA ALA A 261 21.24 -10.52 20.37
C ALA A 261 20.29 -10.70 21.56
N CYS A 262 19.03 -11.04 21.30
CA CYS A 262 17.97 -11.05 22.30
C CYS A 262 17.01 -12.24 22.13
N ILE A 263 16.30 -12.56 23.21
CA ILE A 263 15.04 -13.32 23.21
C ILE A 263 13.91 -12.30 23.28
N GLY A 264 12.87 -12.47 22.47
CA GLY A 264 11.69 -11.60 22.45
C GLY A 264 10.40 -12.37 22.22
N LEU A 265 9.28 -11.76 22.56
CA LEU A 265 7.95 -12.33 22.39
C LEU A 265 7.43 -12.08 20.99
N LEU A 266 7.08 -13.15 20.27
CA LEU A 266 6.53 -13.07 18.92
C LEU A 266 5.34 -14.02 18.77
N PRO A 267 4.43 -13.77 17.79
CA PRO A 267 3.43 -14.75 17.43
C PRO A 267 4.07 -16.08 17.00
N HIS A 268 3.44 -17.19 17.37
CA HIS A 268 3.95 -18.55 17.12
C HIS A 268 4.24 -18.79 15.62
N TYR A 269 3.42 -18.24 14.73
CA TYR A 269 3.59 -18.40 13.28
C TYR A 269 4.93 -17.88 12.76
N MET A 270 5.63 -17.04 13.54
CA MET A 270 6.93 -16.50 13.11
C MET A 270 7.96 -17.57 12.82
N SER A 271 7.90 -18.71 13.50
CA SER A 271 8.75 -19.87 13.20
C SER A 271 8.50 -20.47 11.80
N SER A 272 7.31 -20.28 11.25
CA SER A 272 6.94 -20.72 9.89
C SER A 272 7.30 -19.66 8.84
N VAL A 273 7.18 -18.37 9.18
CA VAL A 273 7.51 -17.24 8.31
C VAL A 273 9.02 -17.06 8.17
N ASP A 274 9.74 -17.17 9.27
CA ASP A 274 11.19 -16.99 9.35
C ASP A 274 11.90 -18.24 9.90
N ARG A 275 12.52 -18.98 9.00
CA ARG A 275 13.26 -20.21 9.34
C ARG A 275 14.50 -19.96 10.21
N GLY A 276 14.90 -18.72 10.38
CA GLY A 276 15.99 -18.27 11.26
C GLY A 276 15.57 -18.16 12.72
N LEU A 277 14.26 -18.21 13.02
CA LEU A 277 13.71 -18.11 14.36
C LEU A 277 13.23 -19.47 14.88
N VAL A 278 13.27 -19.63 16.19
CA VAL A 278 12.79 -20.82 16.90
C VAL A 278 11.96 -20.35 18.10
N ALA A 279 10.74 -20.85 18.19
CA ALA A 279 9.92 -20.66 19.38
C ALA A 279 10.44 -21.48 20.56
N LEU A 280 10.23 -20.98 21.76
CA LEU A 280 10.55 -21.62 23.04
C LEU A 280 9.23 -22.01 23.73
N PRO A 281 8.57 -23.09 23.31
CA PRO A 281 7.34 -23.55 23.94
C PRO A 281 7.63 -24.12 25.33
N GLY A 282 6.69 -23.95 26.27
CA GLY A 282 6.80 -24.47 27.62
C GLY A 282 7.61 -23.62 28.59
N LEU A 283 8.28 -22.55 28.12
CA LEU A 283 9.03 -21.62 28.96
C LEU A 283 8.13 -20.86 29.94
N LEU A 284 6.92 -20.56 29.52
CA LEU A 284 5.87 -19.94 30.34
C LEU A 284 4.68 -20.88 30.40
N ALA A 285 4.14 -21.09 31.61
CA ALA A 285 3.00 -21.99 31.82
C ALA A 285 1.69 -21.41 31.33
N GLU A 286 1.57 -20.08 31.34
CA GLU A 286 0.35 -19.37 30.98
C GLU A 286 0.29 -19.13 29.48
N SER A 287 -0.89 -19.33 28.86
CA SER A 287 -1.13 -19.05 27.45
C SER A 287 -1.28 -17.55 27.19
N MET A 288 -0.60 -17.07 26.16
CA MET A 288 -0.66 -15.67 25.72
C MET A 288 -1.32 -15.61 24.35
N GLN A 289 -2.54 -15.09 24.26
CA GLN A 289 -3.32 -15.09 23.03
C GLN A 289 -3.94 -13.74 22.74
N ARG A 290 -3.91 -13.35 21.46
CA ARG A 290 -4.58 -12.14 20.96
C ARG A 290 -5.48 -12.48 19.78
N GLN A 291 -6.59 -11.77 19.65
CA GLN A 291 -7.54 -11.91 18.56
C GLN A 291 -7.31 -10.83 17.51
N VAL A 292 -7.23 -11.24 16.23
CA VAL A 292 -7.20 -10.31 15.08
C VAL A 292 -8.62 -10.00 14.66
N TRP A 293 -8.91 -8.71 14.55
CA TRP A 293 -10.20 -8.20 14.11
C TRP A 293 -10.08 -7.38 12.84
N LEU A 294 -11.09 -7.48 12.00
CA LEU A 294 -11.29 -6.65 10.81
C LEU A 294 -12.60 -5.91 10.94
N ALA A 295 -12.59 -4.61 10.71
CA ALA A 295 -13.81 -3.82 10.52
C ALA A 295 -13.67 -2.89 9.31
N VAL A 296 -14.83 -2.54 8.73
CA VAL A 296 -14.95 -1.66 7.57
C VAL A 296 -15.85 -0.49 7.98
N ASN A 297 -15.50 0.71 7.53
CA ASN A 297 -16.33 1.89 7.74
C ASN A 297 -17.67 1.70 7.02
N ALA A 298 -18.78 1.86 7.76
CA ALA A 298 -20.11 1.62 7.23
C ALA A 298 -20.50 2.56 6.08
N GLN A 299 -19.85 3.72 5.95
CA GLN A 299 -20.12 4.68 4.88
C GLN A 299 -19.36 4.36 3.59
N GLU A 300 -18.24 3.62 3.67
CA GLU A 300 -17.31 3.36 2.55
C GLU A 300 -17.29 1.89 2.11
N GLY A 301 -17.99 1.01 2.83
CA GLY A 301 -17.95 -0.45 2.60
C GLY A 301 -18.38 -0.89 1.20
N ASP A 302 -19.25 -0.12 0.54
CA ASP A 302 -19.73 -0.40 -0.83
C ASP A 302 -18.77 0.01 -1.95
N ALA A 303 -17.72 0.76 -1.64
CA ALA A 303 -16.74 1.15 -2.65
C ALA A 303 -15.99 -0.09 -3.18
N GLN A 304 -15.98 -0.29 -4.49
CA GLN A 304 -15.32 -1.45 -5.14
C GLN A 304 -13.85 -1.62 -4.70
N ALA A 305 -13.15 -0.50 -4.49
CA ALA A 305 -11.76 -0.52 -4.09
C ALA A 305 -11.58 -1.00 -2.64
N VAL A 306 -12.50 -0.63 -1.73
CA VAL A 306 -12.53 -1.09 -0.33
C VAL A 306 -12.80 -2.60 -0.29
N ARG A 307 -13.82 -3.07 -1.03
CA ARG A 307 -14.13 -4.51 -1.12
C ARG A 307 -12.92 -5.33 -1.60
N MET A 308 -12.18 -4.85 -2.58
CA MET A 308 -10.97 -5.53 -3.07
C MET A 308 -9.90 -5.66 -1.99
N ILE A 309 -9.70 -4.64 -1.15
CA ILE A 309 -8.76 -4.72 0.00
C ILE A 309 -9.26 -5.70 1.04
N VAL A 310 -10.56 -5.67 1.36
CA VAL A 310 -11.19 -6.60 2.31
C VAL A 310 -11.07 -8.05 1.83
N GLU A 311 -11.37 -8.32 0.57
CA GLU A 311 -11.22 -9.64 -0.05
C GLU A 311 -9.77 -10.13 0.00
N LEU A 312 -8.79 -9.25 -0.28
CA LEU A 312 -7.39 -9.58 -0.14
C LEU A 312 -7.06 -9.98 1.29
N ILE A 313 -7.47 -9.19 2.27
CA ILE A 313 -7.20 -9.45 3.69
C ILE A 313 -7.79 -10.80 4.09
N VAL A 314 -9.08 -11.01 3.83
CA VAL A 314 -9.79 -12.24 4.18
C VAL A 314 -9.11 -13.45 3.53
N SER A 315 -8.86 -13.40 2.22
CA SER A 315 -8.22 -14.51 1.49
C SER A 315 -6.79 -14.78 1.98
N THR A 316 -6.07 -13.74 2.42
CA THR A 316 -4.73 -13.89 3.01
C THR A 316 -4.78 -14.69 4.32
N PHE A 317 -5.72 -14.38 5.20
CA PHE A 317 -5.89 -15.10 6.47
C PHE A 317 -6.42 -16.52 6.24
N GLU A 318 -7.39 -16.71 5.35
CA GLU A 318 -7.90 -18.03 4.99
C GLU A 318 -6.83 -18.92 4.36
N GLY A 319 -5.99 -18.37 3.48
CA GLY A 319 -4.90 -19.10 2.84
C GLY A 319 -3.74 -19.47 3.77
N ARG A 320 -3.67 -18.86 4.96
CA ARG A 320 -2.65 -19.09 5.99
C ARG A 320 -3.25 -19.62 7.30
N ARG A 321 -4.43 -20.20 7.26
CA ARG A 321 -5.14 -20.68 8.45
C ARG A 321 -4.28 -21.59 9.32
N GLU A 322 -3.47 -22.44 8.69
CA GLU A 322 -2.51 -23.34 9.36
C GLU A 322 -1.45 -22.61 10.23
N TRP A 323 -1.27 -21.32 10.06
CA TRP A 323 -0.36 -20.52 10.89
C TRP A 323 -0.98 -20.15 12.24
N PHE A 324 -2.28 -20.22 12.35
CA PHE A 324 -3.05 -19.72 13.48
C PHE A 324 -3.72 -20.82 14.31
N ASP A 325 -3.70 -22.08 13.79
CA ASP A 325 -4.26 -23.28 14.43
C ASP A 325 -3.31 -23.91 15.48
#